data_667d478c40c6e6975aea2b1f0fcc3ea0
#
_entry.id   667d478c40c6e6975aea2b1f0fcc3ea0
#
_cell.length_a   1.000
_cell.length_b   1.000
_cell.length_c   1.000
_cell.angle_alpha   90.00
_cell.angle_beta   90.00
_cell.angle_gamma   90.00
#
_symmetry.space_group_name_H-M   'P 1'
#
loop_
_entity.id
_entity.type
_entity.pdbx_description
1 polymer ?
#
loop_
_entity_poly.entity_id
_entity_poly.type
_entity_poly.pdbx_seq_one_letter_code
_entity_poly.pdbx_strand_id
1 'polypeptide(L)'
;MKRFTAAILAGAAMSLTLASVAQAKDKVVGVSWSNFQEERWKTDEAAMKTAIEAAGDKYISADAQSNPGKQLTDVESLISQGANSLIILAQDASAIGPAVQKALDEGIPVVGYDRLIENKDVFYLTFDNKEVGRMQAREVFKVKPEGNYVFIKGSGADPNADFLFSGSMEVLKEAIDSGKIKNVGEAYTDGWLPANAQKNMEQFLTANDNKVDAVVAANDGTAGGVVAALTAQGLAGT
;
A
#
# COMPACT_ATOMS: atom_id res chain seq x y z
N MET A 1 90.99 -10.90 -32.92
CA MET A 1 89.99 -11.62 -32.16
C MET A 1 89.21 -10.59 -31.32
N LYS A 2 88.03 -10.15 -31.81
CA LYS A 2 87.16 -9.22 -31.08
C LYS A 2 85.88 -9.89 -30.80
N ARG A 3 85.49 -10.11 -29.54
CA ARG A 3 84.25 -10.67 -29.10
C ARG A 3 83.21 -9.56 -29.02
N PHE A 4 82.11 -9.69 -29.80
CA PHE A 4 80.93 -8.85 -29.69
C PHE A 4 79.99 -9.49 -28.67
N THR A 5 79.68 -8.76 -27.61
CA THR A 5 78.67 -9.15 -26.61
C THR A 5 77.36 -8.47 -27.03
N ALA A 6 76.37 -9.26 -27.37
CA ALA A 6 75.00 -8.76 -27.66
C ALA A 6 74.22 -8.64 -26.36
N ALA A 7 73.77 -7.43 -26.01
CA ALA A 7 72.84 -7.18 -24.90
C ALA A 7 71.44 -7.36 -25.40
N ILE A 8 70.68 -8.29 -24.80
CA ILE A 8 69.27 -8.49 -25.02
C ILE A 8 68.50 -7.58 -24.08
N LEU A 9 67.88 -6.53 -24.60
CA LEU A 9 66.89 -5.73 -23.84
C LEU A 9 65.55 -6.47 -23.85
N ALA A 10 65.16 -7.01 -22.72
CA ALA A 10 63.80 -7.53 -22.47
C ALA A 10 62.90 -6.35 -22.10
N GLY A 11 62.08 -5.92 -23.07
CA GLY A 11 61.00 -4.95 -22.84
C GLY A 11 59.82 -5.62 -22.14
N ALA A 12 59.57 -5.32 -20.87
CA ALA A 12 58.37 -5.71 -20.16
C ALA A 12 57.22 -4.83 -20.66
N ALA A 13 56.37 -5.37 -21.52
CA ALA A 13 55.06 -4.75 -21.86
C ALA A 13 54.11 -4.89 -20.69
N MET A 14 53.96 -3.80 -19.94
CA MET A 14 53.00 -3.71 -18.85
C MET A 14 51.60 -3.47 -19.46
N SER A 15 50.84 -4.56 -19.62
CA SER A 15 49.44 -4.51 -20.08
C SER A 15 48.59 -3.90 -18.97
N LEU A 16 48.29 -2.60 -19.06
CA LEU A 16 47.25 -1.98 -18.25
C LEU A 16 45.87 -2.55 -18.73
N THR A 17 45.35 -3.55 -18.02
CA THR A 17 43.95 -3.91 -18.10
C THR A 17 43.17 -2.77 -17.48
N LEU A 18 42.59 -1.91 -18.31
CA LEU A 18 41.50 -1.01 -17.93
C LEU A 18 40.32 -1.89 -17.54
N ALA A 19 40.19 -2.13 -16.22
CA ALA A 19 38.95 -2.64 -15.67
C ALA A 19 37.87 -1.60 -16.00
N SER A 20 37.06 -1.87 -17.01
CA SER A 20 35.83 -1.12 -17.26
C SER A 20 35.00 -1.27 -15.99
N VAL A 21 34.99 -0.24 -15.15
CA VAL A 21 33.98 -0.10 -14.13
C VAL A 21 32.68 -0.01 -14.92
N ALA A 22 31.93 -1.11 -14.98
CA ALA A 22 30.57 -1.08 -15.48
C ALA A 22 29.81 -0.07 -14.61
N GLN A 23 29.68 1.14 -15.12
CA GLN A 23 28.87 2.17 -14.47
C GLN A 23 27.46 1.60 -14.48
N ALA A 24 26.95 1.25 -13.31
CA ALA A 24 25.56 0.82 -13.18
C ALA A 24 24.72 1.93 -13.82
N LYS A 25 23.99 1.57 -14.88
CA LYS A 25 23.11 2.52 -15.57
C LYS A 25 22.14 3.04 -14.53
N ASP A 26 22.01 4.37 -14.42
CA ASP A 26 21.07 5.01 -13.50
C ASP A 26 19.71 4.30 -13.62
N LYS A 27 19.22 3.77 -12.50
CA LYS A 27 17.93 3.08 -12.50
C LYS A 27 16.82 4.11 -12.52
N VAL A 28 15.72 3.76 -13.15
CA VAL A 28 14.49 4.54 -13.15
C VAL A 28 13.45 3.74 -12.38
N VAL A 29 13.10 4.21 -11.20
CA VAL A 29 12.07 3.59 -10.37
C VAL A 29 10.74 4.27 -10.66
N GLY A 30 9.79 3.51 -11.21
CA GLY A 30 8.43 3.95 -11.44
C GLY A 30 7.53 3.62 -10.26
N VAL A 31 6.81 4.61 -9.71
CA VAL A 31 5.88 4.41 -8.60
C VAL A 31 4.46 4.71 -9.05
N SER A 32 3.58 3.71 -8.96
CA SER A 32 2.16 3.85 -9.27
C SER A 32 1.34 3.93 -7.99
N TRP A 33 0.75 5.09 -7.76
CA TRP A 33 -0.10 5.37 -6.61
C TRP A 33 -1.57 5.11 -6.93
N SER A 34 -2.34 4.60 -5.98
CA SER A 34 -3.79 4.43 -6.10
C SER A 34 -4.53 5.76 -6.10
N ASN A 35 -4.17 6.63 -5.17
CA ASN A 35 -4.62 8.02 -5.03
C ASN A 35 -3.82 8.74 -3.93
N PHE A 36 -4.06 10.04 -3.73
CA PHE A 36 -3.46 10.86 -2.67
C PHE A 36 -4.49 11.46 -1.71
N GLN A 37 -5.64 10.84 -1.55
CA GLN A 37 -6.67 11.34 -0.61
C GLN A 37 -6.32 11.05 0.85
N GLU A 38 -5.54 10.00 1.11
CA GLU A 38 -4.95 9.75 2.42
C GLU A 38 -3.62 10.49 2.54
N GLU A 39 -3.46 11.30 3.59
CA GLU A 39 -2.24 12.11 3.84
C GLU A 39 -0.98 11.23 3.95
N ARG A 40 -1.13 10.00 4.42
CA ARG A 40 -0.05 9.02 4.51
C ARG A 40 0.68 8.84 3.18
N TRP A 41 -0.06 8.72 2.07
CA TRP A 41 0.57 8.45 0.77
C TRP A 41 1.50 9.56 0.30
N LYS A 42 1.22 10.82 0.66
CA LYS A 42 2.12 11.94 0.38
C LYS A 42 3.42 11.86 1.18
N THR A 43 3.32 11.43 2.44
CA THR A 43 4.48 11.23 3.30
C THR A 43 5.34 10.06 2.79
N ASP A 44 4.71 8.96 2.41
CA ASP A 44 5.37 7.79 1.86
C ASP A 44 6.03 8.09 0.50
N GLU A 45 5.35 8.84 -0.38
CA GLU A 45 5.94 9.31 -1.65
C GLU A 45 7.19 10.16 -1.43
N ALA A 46 7.13 11.12 -0.52
CA ALA A 46 8.27 11.98 -0.21
C ALA A 46 9.46 11.17 0.31
N ALA A 47 9.21 10.17 1.16
CA ALA A 47 10.24 9.29 1.70
C ALA A 47 10.83 8.38 0.60
N MET A 48 10.00 7.76 -0.24
CA MET A 48 10.45 6.92 -1.37
C MET A 48 11.28 7.73 -2.35
N LYS A 49 10.78 8.89 -2.77
CA LYS A 49 11.50 9.78 -3.68
C LYS A 49 12.86 10.16 -3.13
N THR A 50 12.92 10.59 -1.87
CA THR A 50 14.17 10.95 -1.21
C THR A 50 15.17 9.77 -1.19
N ALA A 51 14.71 8.57 -0.86
CA ALA A 51 15.56 7.39 -0.78
C ALA A 51 16.08 6.96 -2.16
N ILE A 52 15.23 6.99 -3.20
CA ILE A 52 15.59 6.64 -4.57
C ILE A 52 16.62 7.64 -5.12
N GLU A 53 16.37 8.94 -4.97
CA GLU A 53 17.27 9.99 -5.44
C GLU A 53 18.62 9.99 -4.69
N ALA A 54 18.61 9.69 -3.38
CA ALA A 54 19.83 9.53 -2.58
C ALA A 54 20.69 8.33 -3.01
N ALA A 55 20.06 7.29 -3.59
CA ALA A 55 20.75 6.16 -4.18
C ALA A 55 21.37 6.47 -5.56
N GLY A 56 21.12 7.66 -6.12
CA GLY A 56 21.56 8.07 -7.46
C GLY A 56 20.61 7.60 -8.58
N ASP A 57 19.42 7.08 -8.22
CA ASP A 57 18.45 6.60 -9.17
C ASP A 57 17.40 7.68 -9.48
N LYS A 58 16.66 7.53 -10.57
CA LYS A 58 15.61 8.46 -10.98
C LYS A 58 14.25 8.00 -10.47
N TYR A 59 13.53 8.88 -9.78
CA TYR A 59 12.14 8.69 -9.39
C TYR A 59 11.20 9.23 -10.48
N ILE A 60 10.20 8.44 -10.88
CA ILE A 60 9.04 8.86 -11.68
C ILE A 60 7.77 8.29 -11.05
N SER A 61 6.65 8.99 -11.11
CA SER A 61 5.40 8.50 -10.51
C SER A 61 4.17 8.83 -11.35
N ALA A 62 3.10 8.10 -11.05
CA ALA A 62 1.77 8.34 -11.59
C ALA A 62 0.70 8.11 -10.51
N ASP A 63 -0.37 8.89 -10.56
CA ASP A 63 -1.53 8.82 -9.65
C ASP A 63 -2.75 8.30 -10.41
N ALA A 64 -3.25 7.15 -10.01
CA ALA A 64 -4.43 6.52 -10.62
C ALA A 64 -5.75 7.24 -10.30
N GLN A 65 -5.75 8.16 -9.33
CA GLN A 65 -6.93 8.94 -8.94
C GLN A 65 -8.15 8.07 -8.62
N SER A 66 -7.91 6.97 -7.90
CA SER A 66 -8.91 5.97 -7.55
C SER A 66 -9.56 5.25 -8.75
N ASN A 67 -8.93 5.26 -9.93
CA ASN A 67 -9.42 4.61 -11.13
C ASN A 67 -8.53 3.42 -11.52
N PRO A 68 -8.99 2.16 -11.38
CA PRO A 68 -8.20 0.98 -11.72
C PRO A 68 -7.79 0.93 -13.21
N GLY A 69 -8.68 1.35 -14.12
CA GLY A 69 -8.37 1.39 -15.56
C GLY A 69 -7.28 2.41 -15.89
N LYS A 70 -7.32 3.57 -15.21
CA LYS A 70 -6.23 4.56 -15.34
C LYS A 70 -4.91 3.99 -14.82
N GLN A 71 -4.94 3.24 -13.71
CA GLN A 71 -3.71 2.65 -13.14
C GLN A 71 -3.01 1.71 -14.12
N LEU A 72 -3.74 0.93 -14.91
CA LEU A 72 -3.17 0.09 -15.97
C LEU A 72 -2.37 0.93 -16.98
N THR A 73 -2.97 2.00 -17.49
CA THR A 73 -2.32 2.90 -18.44
C THR A 73 -1.17 3.68 -17.82
N ASP A 74 -1.26 4.03 -16.56
CA ASP A 74 -0.20 4.70 -15.80
C ASP A 74 1.05 3.79 -15.69
N VAL A 75 0.87 2.51 -15.35
CA VAL A 75 1.97 1.54 -15.28
C VAL A 75 2.62 1.36 -16.64
N GLU A 76 1.85 1.23 -17.72
CA GLU A 76 2.38 1.16 -19.09
C GLU A 76 3.16 2.42 -19.48
N SER A 77 2.68 3.59 -19.05
CA SER A 77 3.35 4.86 -19.26
C SER A 77 4.69 4.92 -18.52
N LEU A 78 4.74 4.47 -17.26
CA LEU A 78 5.97 4.41 -16.47
C LEU A 78 7.01 3.50 -17.14
N ILE A 79 6.61 2.33 -17.64
CA ILE A 79 7.46 1.41 -18.39
C ILE A 79 7.99 2.11 -19.66
N SER A 80 7.13 2.78 -20.42
CA SER A 80 7.49 3.50 -21.64
C SER A 80 8.46 4.66 -21.38
N GLN A 81 8.41 5.27 -20.19
CA GLN A 81 9.34 6.29 -19.75
C GLN A 81 10.69 5.72 -19.27
N GLY A 82 10.87 4.40 -19.34
CA GLY A 82 12.12 3.71 -19.06
C GLY A 82 12.23 3.22 -17.60
N ALA A 83 11.12 3.10 -16.87
CA ALA A 83 11.14 2.44 -15.56
C ALA A 83 11.70 1.03 -15.71
N ASN A 84 12.73 0.70 -14.95
CA ASN A 84 13.34 -0.63 -14.90
C ASN A 84 13.14 -1.33 -13.56
N SER A 85 12.34 -0.75 -12.69
CA SER A 85 11.70 -1.33 -11.52
C SER A 85 10.42 -0.56 -11.20
N LEU A 86 9.43 -1.25 -10.63
CA LEU A 86 8.14 -0.67 -10.30
C LEU A 86 7.79 -0.90 -8.83
N ILE A 87 7.21 0.12 -8.20
CA ILE A 87 6.53 0.03 -6.90
C ILE A 87 5.07 0.37 -7.15
N ILE A 88 4.15 -0.51 -6.78
CA ILE A 88 2.73 -0.36 -7.09
C ILE A 88 1.91 -0.43 -5.80
N LEU A 89 1.21 0.64 -5.48
CA LEU A 89 0.10 0.67 -4.52
C LEU A 89 -1.18 0.41 -5.31
N ALA A 90 -1.65 -0.83 -5.37
CA ALA A 90 -2.76 -1.22 -6.21
C ALA A 90 -4.09 -0.54 -5.78
N GLN A 91 -4.81 0.06 -6.73
CA GLN A 91 -6.17 0.55 -6.51
C GLN A 91 -7.17 -0.62 -6.40
N ASP A 92 -6.94 -1.65 -7.20
CA ASP A 92 -7.69 -2.90 -7.20
C ASP A 92 -6.69 -4.05 -7.39
N ALA A 93 -6.68 -4.99 -6.41
CA ALA A 93 -5.73 -6.10 -6.36
C ALA A 93 -5.84 -7.06 -7.55
N SER A 94 -7.03 -7.21 -8.11
CA SER A 94 -7.30 -8.09 -9.26
C SER A 94 -7.09 -7.37 -10.58
N ALA A 95 -7.58 -6.13 -10.70
CA ALA A 95 -7.53 -5.37 -11.95
C ALA A 95 -6.09 -5.02 -12.37
N ILE A 96 -5.15 -4.88 -11.43
CA ILE A 96 -3.74 -4.54 -11.72
C ILE A 96 -2.95 -5.68 -12.38
N GLY A 97 -3.44 -6.93 -12.28
CA GLY A 97 -2.76 -8.13 -12.74
C GLY A 97 -2.15 -8.05 -14.15
N PRO A 98 -2.89 -7.63 -15.18
CA PRO A 98 -2.36 -7.54 -16.56
C PRO A 98 -1.14 -6.59 -16.68
N ALA A 99 -1.15 -5.44 -16.02
CA ALA A 99 -0.03 -4.50 -16.06
C ALA A 99 1.20 -5.04 -15.31
N VAL A 100 0.99 -5.72 -14.19
CA VAL A 100 2.04 -6.41 -13.44
C VAL A 100 2.66 -7.52 -14.28
N GLN A 101 1.84 -8.37 -14.92
CA GLN A 101 2.35 -9.46 -15.76
C GLN A 101 3.17 -8.92 -16.93
N LYS A 102 2.70 -7.86 -17.59
CA LYS A 102 3.45 -7.20 -18.65
C LYS A 102 4.83 -6.71 -18.20
N ALA A 103 4.90 -6.05 -17.02
CA ALA A 103 6.18 -5.60 -16.46
C ALA A 103 7.13 -6.79 -16.21
N LEU A 104 6.62 -7.87 -15.63
CA LEU A 104 7.41 -9.08 -15.35
C LEU A 104 7.90 -9.77 -16.63
N ASP A 105 7.07 -9.84 -17.69
CA ASP A 105 7.43 -10.39 -19.00
C ASP A 105 8.54 -9.56 -19.69
N GLU A 106 8.61 -8.26 -19.41
CA GLU A 106 9.68 -7.37 -19.85
C GLU A 106 10.92 -7.42 -18.93
N GLY A 107 10.91 -8.26 -17.89
CA GLY A 107 12.02 -8.40 -16.94
C GLY A 107 12.12 -7.26 -15.93
N ILE A 108 11.04 -6.48 -15.74
CA ILE A 108 10.97 -5.37 -14.80
C ILE A 108 10.47 -5.90 -13.47
N PRO A 109 11.28 -5.87 -12.38
CA PRO A 109 10.85 -6.31 -11.06
C PRO A 109 9.75 -5.40 -10.51
N VAL A 110 8.79 -6.01 -9.81
CA VAL A 110 7.63 -5.32 -9.22
C VAL A 110 7.60 -5.54 -7.72
N VAL A 111 7.40 -4.45 -6.99
CA VAL A 111 7.08 -4.44 -5.56
C VAL A 111 5.61 -4.07 -5.39
N GLY A 112 4.82 -4.96 -4.81
CA GLY A 112 3.48 -4.67 -4.30
C GLY A 112 3.63 -3.96 -2.95
N TYR A 113 3.35 -2.67 -2.93
CA TYR A 113 3.50 -1.83 -1.75
C TYR A 113 2.18 -1.69 -1.01
N ASP A 114 2.20 -2.00 0.29
CA ASP A 114 1.06 -1.95 1.21
C ASP A 114 -0.09 -2.89 0.84
N ARG A 115 -0.63 -2.84 -0.37
CA ARG A 115 -1.75 -3.65 -0.84
C ARG A 115 -1.28 -4.89 -1.59
N LEU A 116 -1.92 -6.03 -1.29
CA LEU A 116 -1.55 -7.31 -1.87
C LEU A 116 -1.79 -7.34 -3.37
N ILE A 117 -0.77 -7.77 -4.11
CA ILE A 117 -0.87 -8.19 -5.52
C ILE A 117 -0.55 -9.68 -5.54
N GLU A 118 -1.55 -10.51 -5.83
CA GLU A 118 -1.39 -11.98 -5.83
C GLU A 118 -0.62 -12.44 -7.06
N ASN A 119 0.72 -12.34 -6.98
CA ASN A 119 1.62 -12.89 -7.97
C ASN A 119 2.90 -13.36 -7.28
N LYS A 120 3.32 -14.61 -7.55
CA LYS A 120 4.49 -15.25 -6.90
C LYS A 120 5.82 -14.55 -7.19
N ASP A 121 5.90 -13.79 -8.28
CA ASP A 121 7.11 -13.10 -8.73
C ASP A 121 7.10 -11.61 -8.31
N VAL A 122 6.10 -11.17 -7.54
CA VAL A 122 6.01 -9.83 -6.95
C VAL A 122 6.49 -9.88 -5.50
N PHE A 123 7.43 -8.99 -5.16
CA PHE A 123 7.81 -8.81 -3.76
C PHE A 123 6.75 -7.96 -3.05
N TYR A 124 6.11 -8.53 -2.04
CA TYR A 124 5.06 -7.86 -1.28
C TYR A 124 5.60 -7.28 0.02
N LEU A 125 5.40 -5.99 0.22
CA LEU A 125 5.79 -5.25 1.42
C LEU A 125 4.57 -4.61 2.08
N THR A 126 4.24 -5.03 3.28
CA THR A 126 3.13 -4.51 4.07
C THR A 126 3.35 -4.68 5.57
N PHE A 127 2.37 -4.28 6.38
CA PHE A 127 2.29 -4.55 7.81
C PHE A 127 1.62 -5.92 8.08
N ASP A 128 1.67 -6.38 9.33
CA ASP A 128 0.76 -7.44 9.79
C ASP A 128 -0.65 -6.84 9.97
N ASN A 129 -1.42 -6.83 8.87
CA ASN A 129 -2.73 -6.21 8.84
C ASN A 129 -3.74 -6.89 9.79
N LYS A 130 -3.57 -8.20 10.09
CA LYS A 130 -4.37 -8.86 11.11
C LYS A 130 -4.06 -8.32 12.50
N GLU A 131 -2.77 -8.14 12.82
CA GLU A 131 -2.39 -7.55 14.11
C GLU A 131 -2.87 -6.11 14.24
N VAL A 132 -2.78 -5.30 13.17
CA VAL A 132 -3.37 -3.95 13.15
C VAL A 132 -4.87 -4.01 13.49
N GLY A 133 -5.63 -4.91 12.85
CA GLY A 133 -7.04 -5.11 13.16
C GLY A 133 -7.28 -5.53 14.61
N ARG A 134 -6.45 -6.43 15.16
CA ARG A 134 -6.50 -6.81 16.59
C ARG A 134 -6.22 -5.63 17.50
N MET A 135 -5.25 -4.78 17.16
CA MET A 135 -4.95 -3.57 17.94
C MET A 135 -6.12 -2.59 17.95
N GLN A 136 -6.71 -2.30 16.80
CA GLN A 136 -7.89 -1.43 16.69
C GLN A 136 -9.05 -1.94 17.55
N ALA A 137 -9.39 -3.22 17.41
CA ALA A 137 -10.48 -3.81 18.18
C ALA A 137 -10.22 -3.83 19.67
N ARG A 138 -8.98 -4.10 20.12
CA ARG A 138 -8.62 -4.06 21.57
C ARG A 138 -8.83 -2.69 22.17
N GLU A 139 -8.45 -1.62 21.48
CA GLU A 139 -8.62 -0.27 22.03
C GLU A 139 -10.10 0.13 22.08
N VAL A 140 -10.90 -0.19 21.07
CA VAL A 140 -12.34 0.06 21.09
C VAL A 140 -13.02 -0.76 22.19
N PHE A 141 -12.70 -2.05 22.30
CA PHE A 141 -13.27 -2.96 23.29
C PHE A 141 -12.92 -2.56 24.74
N LYS A 142 -11.73 -2.03 24.96
CA LYS A 142 -11.30 -1.52 26.26
C LYS A 142 -12.17 -0.35 26.74
N VAL A 143 -12.59 0.52 25.82
CA VAL A 143 -13.42 1.68 26.14
C VAL A 143 -14.89 1.31 26.23
N LYS A 144 -15.37 0.43 25.36
CA LYS A 144 -16.78 0.01 25.28
C LYS A 144 -16.88 -1.51 25.18
N PRO A 145 -16.84 -2.26 26.30
CA PRO A 145 -16.77 -3.72 26.28
C PRO A 145 -18.09 -4.44 25.92
N GLU A 146 -19.17 -3.69 25.74
CA GLU A 146 -20.50 -4.22 25.38
C GLU A 146 -21.31 -3.18 24.62
N GLY A 147 -22.30 -3.62 23.84
CA GLY A 147 -23.24 -2.75 23.12
C GLY A 147 -23.34 -3.07 21.62
N ASN A 148 -23.93 -2.15 20.90
CA ASN A 148 -24.16 -2.23 19.46
C ASN A 148 -22.94 -1.69 18.71
N TYR A 149 -22.27 -2.55 17.98
CA TYR A 149 -21.06 -2.24 17.22
C TYR A 149 -21.35 -2.11 15.73
N VAL A 150 -20.69 -1.16 15.10
CA VAL A 150 -20.64 -1.00 13.65
C VAL A 150 -19.19 -1.19 13.19
N PHE A 151 -19.00 -1.85 12.06
CA PHE A 151 -17.70 -2.08 11.42
C PHE A 151 -17.64 -1.37 10.06
N ILE A 152 -16.83 -0.33 9.98
CA ILE A 152 -16.56 0.39 8.73
C ILE A 152 -15.25 -0.16 8.18
N LYS A 153 -15.36 -1.13 7.25
CA LYS A 153 -14.22 -1.78 6.61
C LYS A 153 -13.59 -0.89 5.55
N GLY A 154 -12.41 -1.29 5.07
CA GLY A 154 -11.77 -0.66 3.92
C GLY A 154 -12.46 -1.01 2.60
N SER A 155 -11.77 -0.79 1.48
CA SER A 155 -12.28 -1.14 0.15
C SER A 155 -12.33 -2.64 -0.06
N GLY A 156 -13.43 -3.15 -0.63
CA GLY A 156 -13.55 -4.56 -1.00
C GLY A 156 -12.65 -4.99 -2.16
N ALA A 157 -12.03 -4.03 -2.86
CA ALA A 157 -11.01 -4.29 -3.89
C ALA A 157 -9.59 -4.44 -3.32
N ASP A 158 -9.44 -4.34 -1.99
CA ASP A 158 -8.17 -4.43 -1.28
C ASP A 158 -8.26 -5.50 -0.18
N PRO A 159 -7.52 -6.61 -0.28
CA PRO A 159 -7.53 -7.68 0.72
C PRO A 159 -7.19 -7.23 2.15
N ASN A 160 -6.49 -6.10 2.32
CA ASN A 160 -6.19 -5.56 3.63
C ASN A 160 -7.47 -5.25 4.44
N ALA A 161 -8.56 -4.86 3.78
CA ALA A 161 -9.83 -4.62 4.43
C ALA A 161 -10.34 -5.86 5.20
N ASP A 162 -10.20 -7.04 4.59
CA ASP A 162 -10.60 -8.31 5.20
C ASP A 162 -9.59 -8.80 6.24
N PHE A 163 -8.29 -8.56 6.04
CA PHE A 163 -7.27 -8.90 7.04
C PHE A 163 -7.48 -8.09 8.34
N LEU A 164 -7.69 -6.78 8.23
CA LEU A 164 -8.01 -5.91 9.37
C LEU A 164 -9.28 -6.37 10.08
N PHE A 165 -10.35 -6.59 9.32
CA PHE A 165 -11.62 -7.04 9.87
C PHE A 165 -11.50 -8.41 10.56
N SER A 166 -10.80 -9.37 9.94
CA SER A 166 -10.59 -10.68 10.53
C SER A 166 -9.81 -10.59 11.86
N GLY A 167 -8.80 -9.71 11.92
CA GLY A 167 -8.10 -9.44 13.18
C GLY A 167 -9.00 -8.85 14.25
N SER A 168 -9.89 -7.94 13.89
CA SER A 168 -10.89 -7.38 14.80
C SER A 168 -11.84 -8.45 15.32
N MET A 169 -12.32 -9.34 14.44
CA MET A 169 -13.22 -10.45 14.83
C MET A 169 -12.54 -11.44 15.77
N GLU A 170 -11.26 -11.72 15.62
CA GLU A 170 -10.52 -12.59 16.55
C GLU A 170 -10.55 -12.05 17.99
N VAL A 171 -10.44 -10.73 18.17
CA VAL A 171 -10.49 -10.09 19.50
C VAL A 171 -11.90 -10.05 20.08
N LEU A 172 -12.89 -9.78 19.23
CA LEU A 172 -14.26 -9.53 19.68
C LEU A 172 -15.13 -10.79 19.73
N LYS A 173 -14.62 -11.92 19.23
CA LYS A 173 -15.37 -13.16 19.05
C LYS A 173 -16.13 -13.60 20.30
N GLU A 174 -15.48 -13.66 21.46
CA GLU A 174 -16.10 -14.11 22.71
C GLU A 174 -17.24 -13.17 23.15
N ALA A 175 -17.03 -11.85 23.01
CA ALA A 175 -18.04 -10.87 23.36
C ALA A 175 -19.23 -10.88 22.40
N ILE A 176 -19.00 -11.17 21.12
CA ILE A 176 -20.05 -11.35 20.12
C ILE A 176 -20.82 -12.66 20.38
N ASP A 177 -20.13 -13.77 20.57
CA ASP A 177 -20.74 -15.07 20.81
C ASP A 177 -21.58 -15.10 22.10
N SER A 178 -21.15 -14.37 23.12
CA SER A 178 -21.91 -14.22 24.40
C SER A 178 -23.05 -13.20 24.33
N GLY A 179 -23.18 -12.47 23.21
CA GLY A 179 -24.19 -11.42 23.03
C GLY A 179 -23.92 -10.11 23.76
N LYS A 180 -22.75 -9.94 24.38
CA LYS A 180 -22.32 -8.65 24.96
C LYS A 180 -22.14 -7.59 23.86
N ILE A 181 -21.59 -7.98 22.74
CA ILE A 181 -21.48 -7.15 21.54
C ILE A 181 -22.46 -7.66 20.50
N LYS A 182 -23.20 -6.74 19.89
CA LYS A 182 -24.04 -7.02 18.72
C LYS A 182 -23.48 -6.29 17.52
N ASN A 183 -23.10 -7.02 16.47
CA ASN A 183 -22.78 -6.40 15.18
C ASN A 183 -24.11 -5.92 14.56
N VAL A 184 -24.33 -4.61 14.56
CA VAL A 184 -25.54 -3.98 14.02
C VAL A 184 -25.32 -3.32 12.67
N GLY A 185 -24.08 -3.37 12.13
CA GLY A 185 -23.76 -2.87 10.81
C GLY A 185 -22.34 -3.15 10.40
N GLU A 186 -22.19 -3.56 9.16
CA GLU A 186 -20.89 -3.86 8.55
C GLU A 186 -20.93 -3.48 7.07
N ALA A 187 -19.95 -2.67 6.62
CA ALA A 187 -19.88 -2.29 5.22
C ALA A 187 -18.43 -2.06 4.77
N TYR A 188 -18.16 -2.40 3.50
CA TYR A 188 -16.98 -1.94 2.80
C TYR A 188 -17.09 -0.46 2.45
N THR A 189 -15.95 0.21 2.45
CA THR A 189 -15.83 1.62 2.06
C THR A 189 -15.11 1.68 0.72
N ASP A 190 -15.87 1.86 -0.35
CA ASP A 190 -15.33 1.90 -1.70
C ASP A 190 -14.20 2.94 -1.83
N GLY A 191 -13.07 2.50 -2.41
CA GLY A 191 -11.86 3.30 -2.59
C GLY A 191 -11.21 3.82 -1.30
N TRP A 192 -11.61 3.34 -0.11
CA TRP A 192 -11.19 3.87 1.20
C TRP A 192 -11.60 5.33 1.44
N LEU A 193 -12.58 5.86 0.65
CA LEU A 193 -12.93 7.27 0.66
C LEU A 193 -13.70 7.68 1.92
N PRO A 194 -13.27 8.72 2.65
CA PRO A 194 -13.97 9.19 3.85
C PRO A 194 -15.45 9.52 3.61
N ALA A 195 -15.79 10.08 2.44
CA ALA A 195 -17.18 10.38 2.09
C ALA A 195 -18.07 9.12 1.97
N ASN A 196 -17.49 7.98 1.52
CA ASN A 196 -18.20 6.71 1.46
C ASN A 196 -18.36 6.10 2.87
N ALA A 197 -17.36 6.25 3.74
CA ALA A 197 -17.46 5.86 5.15
C ALA A 197 -18.53 6.67 5.87
N GLN A 198 -18.59 7.98 5.65
CA GLN A 198 -19.63 8.85 6.18
C GLN A 198 -21.04 8.36 5.76
N LYS A 199 -21.24 8.14 4.47
CA LYS A 199 -22.51 7.63 3.94
C LYS A 199 -22.91 6.29 4.55
N ASN A 200 -21.95 5.35 4.68
CA ASN A 200 -22.21 4.07 5.33
C ASN A 200 -22.65 4.24 6.78
N MET A 201 -21.95 5.12 7.52
CA MET A 201 -22.28 5.38 8.92
C MET A 201 -23.66 6.05 9.07
N GLU A 202 -24.01 7.01 8.23
CA GLU A 202 -25.35 7.65 8.20
C GLU A 202 -26.45 6.61 7.98
N GLN A 203 -26.23 5.62 7.12
CA GLN A 203 -27.17 4.53 6.90
C GLN A 203 -27.33 3.65 8.15
N PHE A 204 -26.24 3.31 8.83
CA PHE A 204 -26.30 2.51 10.05
C PHE A 204 -26.94 3.25 11.22
N LEU A 205 -26.68 4.55 11.37
CA LEU A 205 -27.36 5.37 12.36
C LEU A 205 -28.88 5.39 12.14
N THR A 206 -29.28 5.59 10.89
CA THR A 206 -30.72 5.56 10.52
C THR A 206 -31.34 4.20 10.76
N ALA A 207 -30.68 3.10 10.35
CA ALA A 207 -31.19 1.74 10.49
C ALA A 207 -31.32 1.28 11.94
N ASN A 208 -30.57 1.88 12.85
CA ASN A 208 -30.50 1.50 14.28
C ASN A 208 -31.09 2.57 15.21
N ASP A 209 -31.87 3.53 14.71
CA ASP A 209 -32.42 4.63 15.53
C ASP A 209 -31.36 5.36 16.35
N ASN A 210 -30.18 5.59 15.77
CA ASN A 210 -28.99 6.15 16.41
C ASN A 210 -28.44 5.31 17.61
N LYS A 211 -28.86 4.05 17.76
CA LYS A 211 -28.43 3.17 18.86
C LYS A 211 -27.16 2.41 18.43
N VAL A 212 -26.07 3.13 18.26
CA VAL A 212 -24.73 2.61 18.00
C VAL A 212 -23.82 3.03 19.15
N ASP A 213 -23.21 2.07 19.82
CA ASP A 213 -22.40 2.28 21.01
C ASP A 213 -20.90 2.40 20.69
N ALA A 214 -20.45 1.74 19.63
CA ALA A 214 -19.06 1.79 19.22
C ALA A 214 -18.92 1.56 17.71
N VAL A 215 -17.85 2.10 17.13
CA VAL A 215 -17.48 1.88 15.72
C VAL A 215 -16.03 1.45 15.64
N VAL A 216 -15.75 0.37 14.91
CA VAL A 216 -14.40 -0.02 14.51
C VAL A 216 -14.23 0.41 13.04
N ALA A 217 -13.42 1.42 12.81
CA ALA A 217 -13.09 1.91 11.48
C ALA A 217 -11.69 1.42 11.06
N ALA A 218 -11.55 1.05 9.80
CA ALA A 218 -10.37 0.38 9.30
C ALA A 218 -9.11 1.26 9.21
N ASN A 219 -9.27 2.59 9.06
CA ASN A 219 -8.16 3.56 9.07
C ASN A 219 -8.65 4.96 9.48
N ASP A 220 -7.72 5.91 9.60
CA ASP A 220 -8.02 7.30 10.01
C ASP A 220 -8.94 8.01 9.02
N GLY A 221 -8.79 7.78 7.72
CA GLY A 221 -9.64 8.37 6.69
C GLY A 221 -11.09 7.92 6.84
N THR A 222 -11.33 6.63 6.99
CA THR A 222 -12.68 6.06 7.22
C THR A 222 -13.24 6.49 8.58
N ALA A 223 -12.39 6.56 9.63
CA ALA A 223 -12.78 7.06 10.95
C ALA A 223 -13.21 8.54 10.88
N GLY A 224 -12.52 9.37 10.10
CA GLY A 224 -12.90 10.76 9.84
C GLY A 224 -14.29 10.89 9.23
N GLY A 225 -14.63 10.02 8.27
CA GLY A 225 -15.97 9.94 7.70
C GLY A 225 -17.03 9.54 8.74
N VAL A 226 -16.72 8.56 9.60
CA VAL A 226 -17.60 8.16 10.72
C VAL A 226 -17.85 9.33 11.66
N VAL A 227 -16.79 10.04 12.09
CA VAL A 227 -16.90 11.21 12.97
C VAL A 227 -17.75 12.29 12.33
N ALA A 228 -17.63 12.53 11.03
CA ALA A 228 -18.46 13.51 10.31
C ALA A 228 -19.96 13.13 10.37
N ALA A 229 -20.30 11.86 10.17
CA ALA A 229 -21.68 11.37 10.29
C ALA A 229 -22.23 11.52 11.72
N LEU A 230 -21.44 11.14 12.73
CA LEU A 230 -21.80 11.29 14.14
C LEU A 230 -22.00 12.75 14.53
N THR A 231 -21.13 13.63 14.07
CA THR A 231 -21.22 15.08 14.31
C THR A 231 -22.50 15.66 13.72
N ALA A 232 -22.85 15.27 12.49
CA ALA A 232 -24.09 15.72 11.85
C ALA A 232 -25.36 15.32 12.61
N GLN A 233 -25.31 14.23 13.41
CA GLN A 233 -26.41 13.76 14.27
C GLN A 233 -26.30 14.25 15.72
N GLY A 234 -25.28 15.04 16.06
CA GLY A 234 -25.02 15.49 17.42
C GLY A 234 -24.57 14.37 18.39
N LEU A 235 -23.98 13.29 17.85
CA LEU A 235 -23.54 12.11 18.60
C LEU A 235 -22.03 12.05 18.81
N ALA A 236 -21.26 12.96 18.23
CA ALA A 236 -19.81 12.96 18.39
C ALA A 236 -19.42 13.39 19.80
N GLY A 237 -18.60 12.57 20.49
CA GLY A 237 -18.11 12.86 21.84
C GLY A 237 -19.09 12.60 22.98
N THR A 238 -20.14 11.82 22.73
CA THR A 238 -21.13 11.42 23.75
C THR A 238 -20.85 10.00 24.25
#